data_24e2318eb928bb626b801afb703d5161
#
_entry.id   24e2318eb928bb626b801afb703d5161
#
_cell.length_a   1.000
_cell.length_b   1.000
_cell.length_c   1.000
_cell.angle_alpha   90.00
_cell.angle_beta   90.00
_cell.angle_gamma   90.00
#
_symmetry.space_group_name_H-M   'P 1'
#
loop_
_entity.id
_entity.type
_entity.pdbx_description
1 polymer ?
#
loop_
_entity_poly.entity_id
_entity_poly.type
_entity_poly.pdbx_seq_one_letter_code
_entity_poly.pdbx_strand_id
1 'polypeptide(L)'
;MKNRMKKEFVNFEGGLFSQVEKADVGDSYTMMQESGFSLMGWADPFMPDFSIPSHVLEKTIETISAPISSHYTAPTGNMELREIICRRINDRYKMNLDFRRNIIITPGSDSALFFAMFPFLEKDDEVIIPCPSYPNNMQNIKMMQATPIILQLDSKKNYQIDL
;
A
#
# COMPACT_ATOMS: atom_id res chain seq x y z
N MET A 1 -23.66 -25.18 10.88
CA MET A 1 -23.77 -23.74 10.55
C MET A 1 -23.43 -23.53 9.09
N LYS A 2 -24.26 -22.74 8.37
CA LYS A 2 -23.96 -22.40 6.98
C LYS A 2 -22.76 -21.45 6.97
N ASN A 3 -21.66 -21.81 6.30
CA ASN A 3 -20.52 -20.93 6.16
C ASN A 3 -20.96 -19.66 5.42
N ARG A 4 -20.84 -18.49 6.06
CA ARG A 4 -21.23 -17.19 5.49
C ARG A 4 -20.08 -16.45 4.84
N MET A 5 -18.87 -17.05 4.86
CA MET A 5 -17.72 -16.50 4.18
C MET A 5 -17.96 -16.51 2.67
N LYS A 6 -17.57 -15.47 1.98
CA LYS A 6 -17.61 -15.45 0.51
C LYS A 6 -16.74 -16.59 -0.03
N LYS A 7 -17.14 -17.20 -1.14
CA LYS A 7 -16.45 -18.38 -1.71
C LYS A 7 -14.97 -18.11 -2.00
N GLU A 8 -14.66 -16.89 -2.40
CA GLU A 8 -13.32 -16.41 -2.72
C GLU A 8 -12.37 -16.44 -1.52
N PHE A 9 -12.92 -16.48 -0.30
CA PHE A 9 -12.12 -16.51 0.95
C PHE A 9 -12.16 -17.86 1.67
N VAL A 10 -13.01 -18.80 1.24
CA VAL A 10 -13.14 -20.11 1.93
C VAL A 10 -11.89 -20.97 1.75
N ASN A 11 -11.26 -20.85 0.58
CA ASN A 11 -10.01 -21.56 0.23
C ASN A 11 -8.97 -20.53 -0.25
N PHE A 12 -8.76 -19.49 0.54
CA PHE A 12 -7.83 -18.44 0.18
C PHE A 12 -6.39 -18.98 0.28
N GLU A 13 -5.91 -19.51 -0.83
CA GLU A 13 -4.52 -19.85 -1.04
C GLU A 13 -3.90 -18.67 -1.80
N GLY A 14 -3.18 -17.83 -1.11
CA GLY A 14 -2.53 -16.72 -1.76
C GLY A 14 -2.28 -15.56 -0.79
N GLY A 15 -1.57 -14.59 -1.28
CA GLY A 15 -1.10 -13.46 -0.52
C GLY A 15 0.41 -13.41 -0.52
N LEU A 16 0.94 -12.35 0.07
CA LEU A 16 2.39 -12.10 0.13
C LEU A 16 3.17 -13.29 0.70
N PHE A 17 2.55 -14.06 1.59
CA PHE A 17 3.17 -15.12 2.36
C PHE A 17 2.63 -16.53 2.05
N SER A 18 1.85 -16.69 0.98
CA SER A 18 1.20 -17.99 0.68
C SER A 18 2.16 -19.13 0.34
N GLN A 19 3.38 -18.79 -0.05
CA GLN A 19 4.43 -19.78 -0.37
C GLN A 19 5.45 -19.93 0.77
N VAL A 20 5.29 -19.20 1.85
CA VAL A 20 6.17 -19.23 3.00
C VAL A 20 5.35 -19.79 4.16
N GLU A 21 5.59 -21.03 4.54
CA GLU A 21 4.99 -21.61 5.73
C GLU A 21 5.31 -20.72 6.93
N LYS A 22 4.33 -19.91 7.36
CA LYS A 22 4.42 -19.04 8.54
C LYS A 22 5.64 -18.12 8.58
N ALA A 23 5.87 -17.29 7.59
CA ALA A 23 6.75 -16.14 7.82
C ALA A 23 5.99 -15.09 8.61
N ASP A 24 6.04 -15.20 9.91
CA ASP A 24 5.88 -14.02 10.76
C ASP A 24 7.02 -13.06 10.43
N VAL A 25 6.72 -11.77 10.33
CA VAL A 25 7.71 -10.71 10.08
C VAL A 25 8.84 -10.78 11.12
N GLY A 26 8.52 -11.14 12.38
CA GLY A 26 9.47 -11.37 13.44
C GLY A 26 10.45 -12.50 13.15
N ASP A 27 9.98 -13.62 12.61
CA ASP A 27 10.82 -14.78 12.26
C ASP A 27 11.80 -14.42 11.15
N SER A 28 11.34 -13.69 10.14
CA SER A 28 12.20 -13.22 9.05
C SER A 28 13.32 -12.30 9.53
N TYR A 29 13.04 -11.43 10.50
CA TYR A 29 14.03 -10.55 11.11
C TYR A 29 15.07 -11.34 11.92
N THR A 30 14.61 -12.29 12.73
CA THR A 30 15.48 -13.17 13.52
C THR A 30 16.39 -14.00 12.61
N MET A 31 15.82 -14.60 11.57
CA MET A 31 16.59 -15.36 10.56
C MET A 31 17.65 -14.51 9.87
N MET A 32 17.36 -13.25 9.58
CA MET A 32 18.32 -12.32 8.99
C MET A 32 19.47 -12.03 9.94
N GLN A 33 19.18 -11.75 11.20
CA GLN A 33 20.21 -11.51 12.22
C GLN A 33 21.12 -12.72 12.43
N GLU A 34 20.54 -13.92 12.41
CA GLU A 34 21.28 -15.16 12.62
C GLU A 34 22.08 -15.60 11.38
N SER A 35 21.59 -15.33 10.19
CA SER A 35 22.21 -15.78 8.93
C SER A 35 23.19 -14.81 8.32
N GLY A 36 23.22 -13.55 8.75
CA GLY A 36 24.06 -12.49 8.17
C GLY A 36 23.66 -12.06 6.76
N PHE A 37 22.48 -12.48 6.27
CA PHE A 37 21.97 -12.06 4.96
C PHE A 37 21.19 -10.75 5.05
N SER A 38 21.31 -9.91 4.03
CA SER A 38 20.45 -8.73 3.86
C SER A 38 19.13 -9.13 3.25
N LEU A 39 18.01 -8.81 3.92
CA LEU A 39 16.66 -9.05 3.40
C LEU A 39 16.29 -7.99 2.35
N MET A 40 16.46 -8.35 1.07
CA MET A 40 16.08 -7.49 -0.05
C MET A 40 14.58 -7.57 -0.39
N GLY A 41 13.86 -8.56 0.17
CA GLY A 41 12.43 -8.77 -0.08
C GLY A 41 11.49 -7.98 0.85
N TRP A 42 12.03 -7.31 1.86
CA TRP A 42 11.26 -6.52 2.81
C TRP A 42 11.64 -5.05 2.73
N ALA A 43 10.68 -4.20 2.39
CA ALA A 43 10.90 -2.77 2.22
C ALA A 43 10.66 -2.00 3.54
N ASP A 44 11.34 -2.42 4.61
CA ASP A 44 11.36 -1.66 5.85
C ASP A 44 12.57 -0.71 5.87
N PRO A 45 12.34 0.61 5.78
CA PRO A 45 13.44 1.58 5.73
C PRO A 45 14.18 1.72 7.07
N PHE A 46 13.67 1.14 8.15
CA PHE A 46 14.25 1.24 9.48
C PHE A 46 15.01 0.00 9.93
N MET A 47 15.04 -1.04 9.14
CA MET A 47 15.81 -2.25 9.43
C MET A 47 17.28 -2.11 9.03
N PRO A 48 18.22 -2.74 9.77
CA PRO A 48 18.04 -3.43 11.06
C PRO A 48 18.07 -2.49 12.28
N ASP A 49 18.72 -1.30 12.18
CA ASP A 49 19.07 -0.50 13.36
C ASP A 49 18.73 0.99 13.22
N PHE A 50 17.91 1.33 12.26
CA PHE A 50 17.50 2.72 12.07
C PHE A 50 16.23 3.04 12.85
N SER A 51 16.16 4.23 13.38
CA SER A 51 15.00 4.77 14.07
C SER A 51 14.44 5.99 13.34
N ILE A 52 13.23 6.39 13.71
CA ILE A 52 12.66 7.65 13.25
C ILE A 52 13.62 8.80 13.64
N PRO A 53 13.98 9.72 12.73
CA PRO A 53 14.83 10.85 13.06
C PRO A 53 14.30 11.63 14.27
N SER A 54 15.17 12.01 15.20
CA SER A 54 14.79 12.59 16.51
C SER A 54 13.85 13.80 16.36
N HIS A 55 14.12 14.69 15.42
CA HIS A 55 13.29 15.87 15.17
C HIS A 55 11.87 15.52 14.68
N VAL A 56 11.71 14.38 13.97
CA VAL A 56 10.40 13.87 13.54
C VAL A 56 9.67 13.27 14.73
N LEU A 57 10.39 12.50 15.55
CA LEU A 57 9.81 11.89 16.77
C LEU A 57 9.34 12.96 17.75
N GLU A 58 10.17 13.95 18.03
CA GLU A 58 9.85 15.08 18.91
C GLU A 58 8.58 15.82 18.43
N LYS A 59 8.52 16.13 17.13
CA LYS A 59 7.35 16.78 16.53
C LYS A 59 6.09 15.91 16.56
N THR A 60 6.26 14.61 16.43
CA THR A 60 5.15 13.65 16.55
C THR A 60 4.58 13.63 17.98
N ILE A 61 5.46 13.57 18.99
CA ILE A 61 5.07 13.59 20.41
C ILE A 61 4.35 14.91 20.75
N GLU A 62 4.91 16.04 20.33
CA GLU A 62 4.28 17.36 20.51
C GLU A 62 2.86 17.38 19.91
N THR A 63 2.72 16.89 18.67
CA THR A 63 1.45 16.89 17.94
C THR A 63 0.42 15.98 18.61
N ILE A 64 0.81 14.76 19.00
CA ILE A 64 -0.10 13.82 19.69
C ILE A 64 -0.55 14.37 21.06
N SER A 65 0.32 15.10 21.73
CA SER A 65 0.02 15.71 23.04
C SER A 65 -0.92 16.92 22.94
N ALA A 66 -1.12 17.48 21.76
CA ALA A 66 -2.03 18.60 21.58
C ALA A 66 -3.50 18.15 21.64
N PRO A 67 -4.41 18.91 22.32
CA PRO A 67 -5.82 18.51 22.43
C PRO A 67 -6.51 18.25 21.10
N ILE A 68 -6.16 18.97 20.07
CA ILE A 68 -6.73 18.82 18.72
C ILE A 68 -6.50 17.43 18.11
N SER A 69 -5.44 16.74 18.50
CA SER A 69 -5.12 15.39 18.01
C SER A 69 -6.14 14.33 18.41
N SER A 70 -6.93 14.60 19.46
CA SER A 70 -7.99 13.72 19.97
C SER A 70 -9.32 13.88 19.23
N HIS A 71 -9.40 14.77 18.23
CA HIS A 71 -10.61 15.03 17.47
C HIS A 71 -10.57 14.41 16.08
N TYR A 72 -11.76 14.17 15.53
CA TYR A 72 -11.89 13.73 14.13
C TYR A 72 -11.42 14.82 13.18
N THR A 73 -10.76 14.39 12.11
CA THR A 73 -10.51 15.24 10.93
C THR A 73 -11.70 15.19 9.95
N ALA A 74 -11.64 16.01 8.91
CA ALA A 74 -12.59 15.87 7.81
C ALA A 74 -12.49 14.46 7.17
N PRO A 75 -13.59 13.90 6.63
CA PRO A 75 -13.58 12.57 6.00
C PRO A 75 -12.53 12.39 4.90
N THR A 76 -12.16 13.46 4.22
CA THR A 76 -11.11 13.47 3.18
C THR A 76 -9.70 13.62 3.74
N GLY A 77 -9.55 13.75 5.06
CA GLY A 77 -8.30 13.95 5.77
C GLY A 77 -8.03 15.41 6.16
N ASN A 78 -6.98 15.59 6.94
CA ASN A 78 -6.57 16.91 7.44
C ASN A 78 -6.33 17.89 6.28
N MET A 79 -6.94 19.06 6.34
CA MET A 79 -6.94 20.04 5.26
C MET A 79 -5.54 20.59 4.98
N GLU A 80 -4.79 20.91 6.01
CA GLU A 80 -3.44 21.46 5.89
C GLU A 80 -2.48 20.44 5.25
N LEU A 81 -2.55 19.18 5.66
CA LEU A 81 -1.78 18.10 5.06
C LEU A 81 -2.09 17.94 3.56
N ARG A 82 -3.37 17.96 3.20
CA ARG A 82 -3.81 17.85 1.81
C ARG A 82 -3.30 19.02 0.96
N GLU A 83 -3.31 20.24 1.51
CA GLU A 83 -2.79 21.44 0.86
C GLU A 83 -1.27 21.34 0.62
N ILE A 84 -0.52 20.89 1.62
CA ILE A 84 0.94 20.71 1.51
C ILE A 84 1.28 19.66 0.45
N ILE A 85 0.58 18.52 0.47
CA ILE A 85 0.76 17.44 -0.53
C ILE A 85 0.44 17.97 -1.92
N CYS A 86 -0.68 18.64 -2.09
CA CYS A 86 -1.11 19.21 -3.36
C CYS A 86 -0.08 20.19 -3.94
N ARG A 87 0.40 21.11 -3.13
CA ARG A 87 1.45 22.06 -3.52
C ARG A 87 2.72 21.34 -3.96
N ARG A 88 3.18 20.34 -3.18
CA ARG A 88 4.38 19.55 -3.52
C ARG A 88 4.23 18.81 -4.86
N ILE A 89 3.07 18.25 -5.13
CA ILE A 89 2.79 17.56 -6.40
C ILE A 89 2.76 18.57 -7.55
N ASN A 90 2.07 19.70 -7.39
CA ASN A 90 2.00 20.75 -8.40
C ASN A 90 3.38 21.29 -8.75
N ASP A 91 4.21 21.57 -7.74
CA ASP A 91 5.57 22.08 -7.94
C ASP A 91 6.47 21.06 -8.66
N ARG A 92 6.40 19.79 -8.26
CA ARG A 92 7.25 18.73 -8.81
C ARG A 92 6.89 18.32 -10.23
N TYR A 93 5.60 18.20 -10.51
CA TYR A 93 5.10 17.64 -11.77
C TYR A 93 4.48 18.68 -12.69
N LYS A 94 4.54 19.97 -12.30
CA LYS A 94 3.95 21.09 -13.06
C LYS A 94 2.45 20.90 -13.34
N MET A 95 1.76 20.31 -12.37
CA MET A 95 0.32 20.11 -12.41
C MET A 95 -0.43 21.31 -11.82
N ASN A 96 -1.73 21.34 -12.04
CA ASN A 96 -2.62 22.36 -11.46
C ASN A 96 -3.77 21.66 -10.72
N LEU A 97 -3.43 20.96 -9.63
CA LEU A 97 -4.40 20.28 -8.78
C LEU A 97 -4.96 21.23 -7.73
N ASP A 98 -6.22 21.02 -7.38
CA ASP A 98 -6.90 21.64 -6.23
C ASP A 98 -6.97 20.61 -5.09
N PHE A 99 -6.39 20.92 -3.93
CA PHE A 99 -6.37 20.00 -2.78
C PHE A 99 -7.76 19.59 -2.30
N ARG A 100 -8.77 20.45 -2.50
CA ARG A 100 -10.16 20.18 -2.10
C ARG A 100 -10.81 19.07 -2.93
N ARG A 101 -10.36 18.89 -4.17
CA ARG A 101 -10.96 18.00 -5.16
C ARG A 101 -10.09 16.79 -5.50
N ASN A 102 -8.77 16.95 -5.47
CA ASN A 102 -7.84 15.99 -6.03
C ASN A 102 -7.00 15.24 -4.99
N ILE A 103 -7.09 15.61 -3.71
CA ILE A 103 -6.33 14.96 -2.65
C ILE A 103 -7.26 14.37 -1.59
N ILE A 104 -7.07 13.11 -1.29
CA ILE A 104 -7.69 12.40 -0.16
C ILE A 104 -6.60 11.68 0.63
N ILE A 105 -6.71 11.65 1.94
CA ILE A 105 -5.81 10.90 2.82
C ILE A 105 -6.46 9.57 3.16
N THR A 106 -5.70 8.50 3.03
CA THR A 106 -6.12 7.13 3.33
C THR A 106 -5.17 6.47 4.33
N PRO A 107 -5.61 5.45 5.06
CA PRO A 107 -4.74 4.69 5.95
C PRO A 107 -3.85 3.74 5.14
N GLY A 108 -2.77 4.28 4.57
CA GLY A 108 -1.80 3.55 3.76
C GLY A 108 -2.16 3.45 2.27
N SER A 109 -1.17 3.05 1.47
CA SER A 109 -1.27 2.96 0.01
C SER A 109 -2.18 1.82 -0.47
N ASP A 110 -2.24 0.71 0.26
CA ASP A 110 -3.14 -0.41 -0.07
C ASP A 110 -4.62 0.01 0.00
N SER A 111 -4.99 0.71 1.07
CA SER A 111 -6.33 1.27 1.19
C SER A 111 -6.61 2.30 0.10
N ALA A 112 -5.60 3.10 -0.29
CA ALA A 112 -5.73 4.05 -1.38
C ALA A 112 -6.03 3.36 -2.71
N LEU A 113 -5.29 2.29 -3.03
CA LEU A 113 -5.53 1.50 -4.24
C LEU A 113 -6.91 0.87 -4.24
N PHE A 114 -7.33 0.28 -3.11
CA PHE A 114 -8.66 -0.27 -2.98
C PHE A 114 -9.75 0.78 -3.22
N PHE A 115 -9.66 1.93 -2.55
CA PHE A 115 -10.64 3.00 -2.72
C PHE A 115 -10.63 3.62 -4.11
N ALA A 116 -9.47 3.65 -4.77
CA ALA A 116 -9.37 4.16 -6.15
C ALA A 116 -10.02 3.21 -7.17
N MET A 117 -9.92 1.91 -6.96
CA MET A 117 -10.46 0.90 -7.88
C MET A 117 -11.94 0.58 -7.63
N PHE A 118 -12.34 0.52 -6.37
CA PHE A 118 -13.68 0.05 -5.95
C PHE A 118 -14.86 0.75 -6.66
N PRO A 119 -14.84 2.07 -6.93
CA PRO A 119 -15.92 2.74 -7.63
C PRO A 119 -16.04 2.41 -9.12
N PHE A 120 -15.01 1.80 -9.71
CA PHE A 120 -14.91 1.58 -11.15
C PHE A 120 -15.00 0.11 -11.55
N LEU A 121 -14.70 -0.80 -10.61
CA LEU A 121 -14.65 -2.22 -10.91
C LEU A 121 -15.92 -2.92 -10.48
N GLU A 122 -16.53 -3.61 -11.44
CA GLU A 122 -17.64 -4.53 -11.22
C GLU A 122 -17.15 -5.98 -11.29
N LYS A 123 -18.04 -6.88 -10.89
CA LYS A 123 -17.78 -8.32 -10.99
C LYS A 123 -17.51 -8.69 -12.46
N ASP A 124 -16.51 -9.55 -12.66
CA ASP A 124 -16.06 -10.08 -13.95
C ASP A 124 -15.36 -9.04 -14.86
N ASP A 125 -15.13 -7.80 -14.41
CA ASP A 125 -14.24 -6.86 -15.12
C ASP A 125 -12.80 -7.39 -15.19
N GLU A 126 -12.09 -7.04 -16.26
CA GLU A 126 -10.70 -7.41 -16.45
C GLU A 126 -9.75 -6.25 -16.15
N VAL A 127 -8.70 -6.50 -15.35
CA VAL A 127 -7.71 -5.50 -14.98
C VAL A 127 -6.31 -5.97 -15.31
N ILE A 128 -5.61 -5.23 -16.16
CA ILE A 128 -4.23 -5.56 -16.56
C ILE A 128 -3.28 -5.21 -15.42
N ILE A 129 -2.44 -6.19 -15.03
CA ILE A 129 -1.40 -6.04 -14.02
C ILE A 129 -0.04 -6.32 -14.63
N PRO A 130 0.84 -5.31 -14.74
CA PRO A 130 2.24 -5.55 -15.10
C PRO A 130 2.94 -6.39 -14.02
N CYS A 131 3.58 -7.48 -14.38
CA CYS A 131 4.30 -8.38 -13.48
C CYS A 131 5.79 -8.47 -13.86
N PRO A 132 6.73 -8.46 -12.88
CA PRO A 132 6.51 -8.57 -11.43
C PRO A 132 5.83 -7.34 -10.83
N SER A 133 4.94 -7.56 -9.85
CA SER A 133 4.15 -6.52 -9.19
C SER A 133 3.98 -6.84 -7.71
N TYR A 134 3.55 -5.83 -6.94
CA TYR A 134 3.21 -6.04 -5.54
C TYR A 134 1.99 -6.96 -5.42
N PRO A 135 2.04 -8.02 -4.59
CA PRO A 135 0.99 -9.05 -4.55
C PRO A 135 -0.41 -8.52 -4.24
N ASN A 136 -0.51 -7.46 -3.41
CA ASN A 136 -1.80 -6.88 -3.05
C ASN A 136 -2.54 -6.26 -4.24
N ASN A 137 -1.82 -5.88 -5.31
CA ASN A 137 -2.48 -5.40 -6.52
C ASN A 137 -3.42 -6.47 -7.11
N MET A 138 -2.97 -7.72 -7.16
CA MET A 138 -3.81 -8.84 -7.59
C MET A 138 -4.92 -9.18 -6.58
N GLN A 139 -4.60 -9.10 -5.29
CA GLN A 139 -5.55 -9.43 -4.23
C GLN A 139 -6.72 -8.44 -4.21
N ASN A 140 -6.45 -7.16 -4.30
CA ASN A 140 -7.48 -6.12 -4.34
C ASN A 140 -8.46 -6.35 -5.50
N ILE A 141 -7.97 -6.69 -6.69
CA ILE A 141 -8.81 -6.98 -7.86
C ILE A 141 -9.69 -8.21 -7.61
N LYS A 142 -9.12 -9.29 -7.10
CA LYS A 142 -9.88 -10.51 -6.75
C LYS A 142 -10.93 -10.25 -5.67
N MET A 143 -10.63 -9.39 -4.68
CA MET A 143 -11.59 -9.00 -3.64
C MET A 143 -12.80 -8.26 -4.21
N MET A 144 -12.62 -7.55 -5.31
CA MET A 144 -13.69 -6.88 -6.06
C MET A 144 -14.44 -7.82 -7.01
N GLN A 145 -14.06 -9.12 -7.05
CA GLN A 145 -14.60 -10.13 -7.97
C GLN A 145 -14.27 -9.84 -9.44
N ALA A 146 -13.29 -8.99 -9.70
CA ALA A 146 -12.72 -8.75 -11.02
C ALA A 146 -11.60 -9.76 -11.32
N THR A 147 -11.21 -9.85 -12.59
CA THR A 147 -10.22 -10.80 -13.10
C THR A 147 -8.89 -10.09 -13.36
N PRO A 148 -7.80 -10.45 -12.67
CA PRO A 148 -6.48 -9.92 -12.98
C PRO A 148 -5.92 -10.55 -14.26
N ILE A 149 -5.58 -9.73 -15.24
CA ILE A 149 -4.90 -10.13 -16.48
C ILE A 149 -3.42 -9.79 -16.35
N ILE A 150 -2.58 -10.81 -16.34
CA ILE A 150 -1.14 -10.65 -16.13
C ILE A 150 -0.46 -10.21 -17.42
N LEU A 151 0.15 -9.02 -17.39
CA LEU A 151 1.08 -8.56 -18.41
C LEU A 151 2.52 -8.85 -17.94
N GLN A 152 3.09 -9.95 -18.46
CA GLN A 152 4.45 -10.32 -18.09
C GLN A 152 5.47 -9.35 -18.69
N LEU A 153 6.24 -8.68 -17.85
CA LEU A 153 7.32 -7.79 -18.24
C LEU A 153 8.62 -8.57 -18.44
N ASP A 154 9.41 -8.18 -19.45
CA ASP A 154 10.69 -8.82 -19.78
C ASP A 154 11.86 -8.08 -19.15
N SER A 155 12.68 -8.80 -18.37
CA SER A 155 13.91 -8.25 -17.78
C SER A 155 14.92 -7.79 -18.84
N LYS A 156 14.94 -8.44 -20.01
CA LYS A 156 15.81 -8.04 -21.12
C LYS A 156 15.39 -6.71 -21.76
N LYS A 157 14.15 -6.28 -21.54
CA LYS A 157 13.59 -5.00 -21.97
C LYS A 157 13.49 -3.99 -20.80
N ASN A 158 14.29 -4.20 -19.73
CA ASN A 158 14.27 -3.37 -18.53
C ASN A 158 12.89 -3.23 -17.88
N TYR A 159 12.06 -4.28 -17.97
CA TYR A 159 10.70 -4.29 -17.46
C TYR A 159 9.80 -3.17 -18.03
N GLN A 160 10.09 -2.70 -19.22
CA GLN A 160 9.23 -1.73 -19.90
C GLN A 160 8.00 -2.41 -20.48
N ILE A 161 6.87 -1.68 -20.46
CA ILE A 161 5.65 -2.12 -21.11
C ILE A 161 5.86 -2.01 -22.62
N ASP A 162 5.68 -3.13 -23.32
CA ASP A 162 5.73 -3.24 -24.77
C ASP A 162 4.27 -3.38 -25.26
N LEU A 163 3.75 -2.35 -25.93
CA LEU A 163 2.37 -2.27 -26.43
C LEU A 163 2.31 -2.63 -27.90
#